data_ceb0e6aee4fa6a44e3a866bb25c4121c
#
_entry.id   ceb0e6aee4fa6a44e3a866bb25c4121c
#
_cell.length_a   1.000
_cell.length_b   1.000
_cell.length_c   1.000
_cell.angle_alpha   90.00
_cell.angle_beta   90.00
_cell.angle_gamma   90.00
#
_symmetry.space_group_name_H-M   'P 1'
#
loop_
_entity.id
_entity.type
_entity.pdbx_description
1 polymer ?
#
loop_
_entity_poly.entity_id
_entity_poly.type
_entity_poly.pdbx_seq_one_letter_code
_entity_poly.pdbx_strand_id
1 'polypeptide(L)'
;MVKYCRKRSAVTEEADRAVLPIIRQLKAEHPFWGYRRIWAYLRFVERLKINKKRVYRLLGENGLLVKGDEKLKARRVSNQSKPRPEKPNSWWGVDMTKVLTREGWAYLVVVNDWFTKKILGAFVGSRSRASDWLEAVNRAVCRQFPNSIRETESLELNLMSDNGSQPTSLTFMRECRALGIRQAFTAYANPKGNADTERLIRTIKEELCWLREWSSVEELAIEMEKFVEYFNEQYLHSAIGYKTPNEFENQWLKNNQTTRSATA
;
A
#
# COMPACT_ATOMS: atom_id res chain seq x y z
N MET A 1 33.31 -10.81 -27.43
CA MET A 1 33.38 -9.37 -27.09
C MET A 1 33.67 -9.24 -25.61
N VAL A 2 34.90 -8.97 -25.18
CA VAL A 2 35.29 -8.89 -23.76
C VAL A 2 34.77 -7.55 -23.26
N LYS A 3 33.81 -7.61 -22.29
CA LYS A 3 33.31 -6.41 -21.60
C LYS A 3 34.46 -5.84 -20.75
N TYR A 4 34.99 -4.69 -21.17
CA TYR A 4 35.99 -3.94 -20.44
C TYR A 4 35.38 -3.46 -19.09
N CYS A 5 35.75 -4.15 -18.01
CA CYS A 5 35.26 -3.80 -16.69
C CYS A 5 36.27 -2.82 -16.06
N ARG A 6 35.94 -1.52 -15.99
CA ARG A 6 36.77 -0.51 -15.36
C ARG A 6 37.00 -0.92 -13.89
N LYS A 7 38.27 -1.05 -13.47
CA LYS A 7 38.61 -1.24 -12.05
C LYS A 7 38.06 -0.09 -11.22
N ARG A 8 37.43 -0.40 -10.11
CA ARG A 8 36.90 0.61 -9.18
C ARG A 8 38.03 1.24 -8.39
N SER A 9 37.83 2.49 -7.95
CA SER A 9 38.77 3.11 -7.01
C SER A 9 38.63 2.48 -5.63
N ALA A 10 39.70 2.42 -4.86
CA ALA A 10 39.72 1.91 -3.48
C ALA A 10 38.66 2.61 -2.59
N VAL A 11 38.49 3.93 -2.79
CA VAL A 11 37.46 4.73 -2.09
C VAL A 11 36.04 4.22 -2.39
N THR A 12 35.77 3.81 -3.65
CA THR A 12 34.46 3.27 -4.01
C THR A 12 34.23 1.90 -3.39
N GLU A 13 35.26 1.06 -3.34
CA GLU A 13 35.15 -0.29 -2.75
C GLU A 13 34.99 -0.23 -1.23
N GLU A 14 35.69 0.65 -0.53
CA GLU A 14 35.53 0.86 0.90
C GLU A 14 34.14 1.38 1.24
N ALA A 15 33.64 2.35 0.50
CA ALA A 15 32.28 2.84 0.66
C ALA A 15 31.23 1.75 0.32
N ASP A 16 31.49 0.84 -0.63
CA ASP A 16 30.63 -0.31 -0.92
C ASP A 16 30.61 -1.30 0.25
N ARG A 17 31.77 -1.56 0.87
CA ARG A 17 31.88 -2.43 2.06
C ARG A 17 31.08 -1.89 3.24
N ALA A 18 31.08 -0.58 3.46
CA ALA A 18 30.33 0.06 4.54
C ALA A 18 28.81 -0.06 4.38
N VAL A 19 28.29 0.01 3.15
CA VAL A 19 26.85 -0.02 2.88
C VAL A 19 26.29 -1.44 2.74
N LEU A 20 27.08 -2.41 2.33
CA LEU A 20 26.63 -3.77 2.06
C LEU A 20 26.00 -4.49 3.27
N PRO A 21 26.50 -4.38 4.50
CA PRO A 21 25.84 -4.96 5.69
C PRO A 21 24.44 -4.43 5.89
N ILE A 22 24.23 -3.13 5.75
CA ILE A 22 22.90 -2.50 5.88
C ILE A 22 21.95 -3.04 4.81
N ILE A 23 22.40 -3.16 3.55
CA ILE A 23 21.62 -3.76 2.47
C ILE A 23 21.23 -5.21 2.79
N ARG A 24 22.15 -6.00 3.33
CA ARG A 24 21.89 -7.40 3.71
C ARG A 24 20.87 -7.51 4.83
N GLN A 25 20.98 -6.66 5.85
CA GLN A 25 20.02 -6.59 6.94
C GLN A 25 18.62 -6.23 6.40
N LEU A 26 18.50 -5.16 5.60
CA LEU A 26 17.24 -4.77 4.98
C LEU A 26 16.63 -5.87 4.11
N LYS A 27 17.45 -6.65 3.44
CA LYS A 27 16.99 -7.79 2.64
C LYS A 27 16.56 -8.97 3.50
N ALA A 28 17.13 -9.16 4.68
CA ALA A 28 16.69 -10.18 5.63
C ALA A 28 15.34 -9.81 6.26
N GLU A 29 15.15 -8.55 6.62
CA GLU A 29 13.90 -8.02 7.21
C GLU A 29 12.78 -7.90 6.16
N HIS A 30 13.14 -7.49 4.92
CA HIS A 30 12.23 -7.22 3.82
C HIS A 30 12.65 -7.95 2.53
N PRO A 31 12.45 -9.27 2.42
CA PRO A 31 12.92 -10.07 1.29
C PRO A 31 12.43 -9.58 -0.09
N PHE A 32 11.23 -9.03 -0.15
CA PHE A 32 10.59 -8.56 -1.38
C PHE A 32 10.93 -7.12 -1.78
N TRP A 33 11.76 -6.41 -0.99
CA TRP A 33 12.15 -5.05 -1.35
C TRP A 33 13.08 -5.05 -2.57
N GLY A 34 12.65 -4.36 -3.62
CA GLY A 34 13.48 -4.08 -4.79
C GLY A 34 14.46 -2.94 -4.54
N TYR A 35 15.46 -2.79 -5.42
CA TYR A 35 16.54 -1.80 -5.29
C TYR A 35 16.07 -0.36 -5.07
N ARG A 36 14.89 0.03 -5.60
CA ARG A 36 14.37 1.39 -5.46
C ARG A 36 13.93 1.68 -4.02
N ARG A 37 13.34 0.70 -3.35
CA ARG A 37 12.90 0.83 -1.96
C ARG A 37 14.08 0.80 -1.00
N ILE A 38 15.03 -0.12 -1.21
CA ILE A 38 16.30 -0.15 -0.46
C ILE A 38 17.06 1.16 -0.63
N TRP A 39 17.16 1.69 -1.86
CA TRP A 39 17.75 3.01 -2.07
C TRP A 39 17.03 4.12 -1.32
N ALA A 40 15.70 4.10 -1.32
CA ALA A 40 14.92 5.12 -0.62
C ALA A 40 15.16 5.07 0.89
N TYR A 41 15.19 3.88 1.48
CA TYR A 41 15.51 3.70 2.90
C TYR A 41 16.91 4.23 3.23
N LEU A 42 17.92 3.78 2.49
CA LEU A 42 19.30 4.26 2.68
C LEU A 42 19.41 5.79 2.53
N ARG A 43 18.65 6.39 1.62
CA ARG A 43 18.73 7.83 1.35
C ARG A 43 17.96 8.66 2.36
N PHE A 44 16.74 8.27 2.73
CA PHE A 44 15.82 9.10 3.50
C PHE A 44 15.79 8.73 4.99
N VAL A 45 16.01 7.45 5.34
CA VAL A 45 16.06 7.00 6.73
C VAL A 45 17.52 7.05 7.23
N GLU A 46 18.44 6.34 6.58
CA GLU A 46 19.85 6.28 6.96
C GLU A 46 20.66 7.53 6.57
N ARG A 47 20.06 8.47 5.84
CA ARG A 47 20.67 9.74 5.40
C ARG A 47 21.95 9.56 4.55
N LEU A 48 22.17 8.40 3.96
CA LEU A 48 23.35 8.10 3.14
C LEU A 48 23.27 8.77 1.77
N LYS A 49 24.37 9.39 1.33
CA LYS A 49 24.50 9.95 -0.04
C LYS A 49 24.83 8.85 -1.05
N ILE A 50 23.83 8.09 -1.45
CA ILE A 50 23.98 6.97 -2.39
C ILE A 50 23.02 7.13 -3.59
N ASN A 51 23.43 6.71 -4.79
CA ASN A 51 22.58 6.72 -5.98
C ASN A 51 21.94 5.34 -6.24
N LYS A 52 20.83 5.35 -6.98
CA LYS A 52 20.05 4.15 -7.32
C LYS A 52 20.85 3.10 -8.09
N LYS A 53 21.73 3.55 -9.02
CA LYS A 53 22.55 2.65 -9.86
C LYS A 53 23.53 1.85 -9.01
N ARG A 54 24.12 2.49 -7.99
CA ARG A 54 25.04 1.83 -7.07
C ARG A 54 24.33 0.77 -6.25
N VAL A 55 23.15 1.06 -5.68
CA VAL A 55 22.34 0.09 -4.93
C VAL A 55 21.94 -1.09 -5.82
N TYR A 56 21.47 -0.82 -7.04
CA TYR A 56 21.13 -1.88 -8.01
C TYR A 56 22.31 -2.81 -8.28
N ARG A 57 23.50 -2.23 -8.51
CA ARG A 57 24.72 -3.00 -8.74
C ARG A 57 25.10 -3.87 -7.53
N LEU A 58 25.10 -3.28 -6.32
CA LEU A 58 25.44 -4.02 -5.09
C LEU A 58 24.50 -5.20 -4.85
N LEU A 59 23.22 -5.02 -5.07
CA LEU A 59 22.24 -6.10 -5.00
C LEU A 59 22.51 -7.18 -6.05
N GLY A 60 22.83 -6.80 -7.28
CA GLY A 60 23.14 -7.73 -8.37
C GLY A 60 24.39 -8.55 -8.11
N GLU A 61 25.49 -7.91 -7.69
CA GLU A 61 26.77 -8.55 -7.38
C GLU A 61 26.68 -9.53 -6.20
N ASN A 62 25.74 -9.32 -5.29
CA ASN A 62 25.54 -10.17 -4.11
C ASN A 62 24.34 -11.13 -4.23
N GLY A 63 23.71 -11.25 -5.40
CA GLY A 63 22.58 -12.17 -5.61
C GLY A 63 21.29 -11.78 -4.86
N LEU A 64 21.16 -10.51 -4.44
CA LEU A 64 20.08 -9.99 -3.61
C LEU A 64 18.95 -9.31 -4.41
N LEU A 65 19.03 -9.33 -5.74
CA LEU A 65 17.94 -8.80 -6.59
C LEU A 65 16.70 -9.69 -6.45
N VAL A 66 15.54 -9.03 -6.34
CA VAL A 66 14.25 -9.74 -6.41
C VAL A 66 14.09 -10.29 -7.83
N LYS A 67 13.96 -11.59 -7.95
CA LYS A 67 13.63 -12.24 -9.23
C LYS A 67 12.17 -11.92 -9.54
N GLY A 68 11.92 -11.25 -10.67
CA GLY A 68 10.57 -11.07 -11.17
C GLY A 68 10.05 -12.36 -11.78
N ASP A 69 8.79 -12.70 -11.54
CA ASP A 69 8.14 -13.76 -12.29
C ASP A 69 8.06 -13.36 -13.76
N GLU A 70 8.44 -14.24 -14.67
CA GLU A 70 8.22 -14.05 -16.10
C GLU A 70 6.72 -14.12 -16.39
N LYS A 71 6.08 -12.96 -16.43
CA LYS A 71 4.66 -12.87 -16.78
C LYS A 71 4.50 -12.91 -18.29
N LEU A 72 3.78 -13.92 -18.78
CA LEU A 72 3.24 -13.91 -20.14
C LEU A 72 2.43 -12.61 -20.35
N LYS A 73 2.94 -11.73 -21.23
CA LYS A 73 2.28 -10.46 -21.55
C LYS A 73 1.21 -10.71 -22.60
N ALA A 74 -0.04 -10.85 -22.16
CA ALA A 74 -1.16 -10.76 -23.07
C ALA A 74 -1.25 -9.33 -23.67
N ARG A 75 -1.59 -9.22 -24.97
CA ARG A 75 -1.80 -7.93 -25.65
C ARG A 75 -3.01 -7.25 -25.02
N ARG A 76 -2.80 -6.17 -24.29
CA ARG A 76 -3.87 -5.46 -23.57
C ARG A 76 -4.47 -4.39 -24.47
N VAL A 77 -5.79 -4.44 -24.63
CA VAL A 77 -6.58 -3.35 -25.21
C VAL A 77 -6.67 -2.24 -24.17
N SER A 78 -6.45 -0.99 -24.59
CA SER A 78 -6.58 0.19 -23.73
C SER A 78 -8.04 0.40 -23.34
N ASN A 79 -8.41 0.13 -22.10
CA ASN A 79 -9.72 0.43 -21.55
C ASN A 79 -9.68 1.68 -20.64
N GLN A 80 -10.86 2.22 -20.35
CA GLN A 80 -11.10 3.47 -19.63
C GLN A 80 -10.13 3.70 -18.47
N SER A 81 -9.64 4.94 -18.35
CA SER A 81 -8.72 5.34 -17.29
C SER A 81 -9.43 5.25 -15.94
N LYS A 82 -8.76 4.66 -14.95
CA LYS A 82 -9.24 4.69 -13.56
C LYS A 82 -9.28 6.13 -13.04
N PRO A 83 -10.15 6.45 -12.07
CA PRO A 83 -10.14 7.74 -11.38
C PRO A 83 -8.76 8.05 -10.80
N ARG A 84 -8.34 9.32 -10.94
CA ARG A 84 -7.11 9.84 -10.34
C ARG A 84 -7.50 10.90 -9.33
N PRO A 85 -7.54 10.57 -8.02
CA PRO A 85 -7.89 11.55 -7.00
C PRO A 85 -6.82 12.64 -6.92
N GLU A 86 -7.25 13.88 -6.69
CA GLU A 86 -6.39 15.07 -6.52
C GLU A 86 -6.33 15.55 -5.06
N LYS A 87 -7.17 14.97 -4.20
CA LYS A 87 -7.25 15.28 -2.77
C LYS A 87 -7.51 14.03 -1.94
N PRO A 88 -7.14 14.03 -0.63
CA PRO A 88 -7.52 12.97 0.30
C PRO A 88 -9.04 12.78 0.35
N ASN A 89 -9.48 11.57 0.66
CA ASN A 89 -10.88 11.22 0.88
C ASN A 89 -11.82 11.47 -0.30
N SER A 90 -11.30 11.50 -1.54
CA SER A 90 -12.14 11.55 -2.74
C SER A 90 -12.43 10.16 -3.31
N TRP A 91 -11.45 9.27 -3.25
CA TRP A 91 -11.56 7.90 -3.70
C TRP A 91 -10.88 6.94 -2.71
N TRP A 92 -11.70 6.10 -2.12
CA TRP A 92 -11.23 4.94 -1.38
C TRP A 92 -11.39 3.68 -2.21
N GLY A 93 -10.54 2.70 -1.96
CA GLY A 93 -10.70 1.36 -2.49
C GLY A 93 -10.91 0.38 -1.35
N VAL A 94 -11.79 -0.59 -1.56
CA VAL A 94 -11.97 -1.74 -0.67
C VAL A 94 -11.77 -3.02 -1.46
N ASP A 95 -11.07 -3.98 -0.83
CA ASP A 95 -10.84 -5.29 -1.42
C ASP A 95 -10.48 -6.30 -0.33
N MET A 96 -10.51 -7.58 -0.66
CA MET A 96 -10.31 -8.69 0.26
C MET A 96 -9.27 -9.68 -0.25
N THR A 97 -8.56 -10.27 0.69
CA THR A 97 -7.69 -11.41 0.40
C THR A 97 -7.82 -12.50 1.46
N LYS A 98 -7.38 -13.71 1.11
CA LYS A 98 -7.34 -14.86 2.01
C LYS A 98 -5.91 -15.10 2.47
N VAL A 99 -5.77 -15.49 3.73
CA VAL A 99 -4.53 -15.92 4.36
C VAL A 99 -4.79 -17.24 5.04
N LEU A 100 -3.95 -18.24 4.81
CA LEU A 100 -4.08 -19.53 5.46
C LEU A 100 -3.46 -19.44 6.87
N THR A 101 -4.22 -19.87 7.87
CA THR A 101 -3.77 -20.06 9.25
C THR A 101 -3.86 -21.56 9.60
N ARG A 102 -3.33 -21.96 10.75
CA ARG A 102 -3.48 -23.35 11.23
C ARG A 102 -4.92 -23.73 11.55
N GLU A 103 -5.76 -22.73 11.85
CA GLU A 103 -7.19 -22.89 12.14
C GLU A 103 -8.07 -22.85 10.87
N GLY A 104 -7.48 -22.58 9.70
CA GLY A 104 -8.19 -22.48 8.43
C GLY A 104 -7.99 -21.12 7.75
N TRP A 105 -8.91 -20.75 6.86
CA TRP A 105 -8.80 -19.50 6.11
C TRP A 105 -9.21 -18.28 6.94
N ALA A 106 -8.31 -17.33 7.06
CA ALA A 106 -8.59 -15.96 7.47
C ALA A 106 -8.90 -15.09 6.24
N TYR A 107 -9.84 -14.18 6.39
CA TYR A 107 -10.25 -13.20 5.37
C TYR A 107 -9.86 -11.82 5.84
N LEU A 108 -8.95 -11.19 5.11
CA LEU A 108 -8.48 -9.83 5.37
C LEU A 108 -9.15 -8.87 4.40
N VAL A 109 -9.97 -7.95 4.90
CA VAL A 109 -10.57 -6.85 4.15
C VAL A 109 -9.79 -5.58 4.47
N VAL A 110 -9.44 -4.80 3.46
CA VAL A 110 -8.69 -3.54 3.63
C VAL A 110 -9.38 -2.40 2.89
N VAL A 111 -9.32 -1.20 3.49
CA VAL A 111 -9.76 0.06 2.90
C VAL A 111 -8.58 1.01 2.84
N ASN A 112 -8.34 1.60 1.68
CA ASN A 112 -7.26 2.57 1.50
C ASN A 112 -7.69 3.81 0.73
N ASP A 113 -7.06 4.94 1.03
CA ASP A 113 -7.18 6.16 0.24
C ASP A 113 -6.25 6.10 -0.97
N TRP A 114 -6.79 6.35 -2.15
CA TRP A 114 -6.00 6.27 -3.38
C TRP A 114 -5.08 7.46 -3.62
N PHE A 115 -5.35 8.59 -2.98
CA PHE A 115 -4.48 9.77 -3.06
C PHE A 115 -3.28 9.66 -2.13
N THR A 116 -3.53 9.50 -0.84
CA THR A 116 -2.49 9.45 0.20
C THR A 116 -1.78 8.11 0.27
N LYS A 117 -2.37 7.04 -0.29
CA LYS A 117 -1.93 5.63 -0.16
C LYS A 117 -2.05 5.06 1.25
N LYS A 118 -2.71 5.77 2.15
CA LYS A 118 -2.93 5.40 3.55
C LYS A 118 -3.86 4.21 3.67
N ILE A 119 -3.53 3.27 4.56
CA ILE A 119 -4.49 2.24 4.98
C ILE A 119 -5.40 2.89 6.03
N LEU A 120 -6.68 3.00 5.70
CA LEU A 120 -7.66 3.65 6.55
C LEU A 120 -8.36 2.67 7.48
N GLY A 121 -8.67 1.48 6.99
CA GLY A 121 -9.32 0.43 7.76
C GLY A 121 -8.87 -0.95 7.34
N ALA A 122 -8.83 -1.86 8.29
CA ALA A 122 -8.59 -3.27 8.06
C ALA A 122 -9.45 -4.11 8.99
N PHE A 123 -9.91 -5.25 8.51
CA PHE A 123 -10.61 -6.23 9.32
C PHE A 123 -10.14 -7.63 8.95
N VAL A 124 -9.88 -8.45 9.94
CA VAL A 124 -9.50 -9.87 9.76
C VAL A 124 -10.53 -10.73 10.48
N GLY A 125 -11.08 -11.71 9.78
CA GLY A 125 -12.06 -12.61 10.34
C GLY A 125 -12.01 -14.00 9.74
N SER A 126 -12.67 -14.97 10.35
CA SER A 126 -12.78 -16.35 9.86
C SER A 126 -13.77 -16.52 8.71
N ARG A 127 -14.47 -15.46 8.34
CA ARG A 127 -15.49 -15.44 7.28
C ARG A 127 -15.39 -14.17 6.46
N SER A 128 -16.00 -14.17 5.26
CA SER A 128 -16.11 -12.98 4.41
C SER A 128 -17.60 -12.67 4.18
N ARG A 129 -18.20 -11.98 5.13
CA ARG A 129 -19.59 -11.51 5.05
C ARG A 129 -19.63 -10.02 4.71
N ALA A 130 -20.80 -9.52 4.31
CA ALA A 130 -20.99 -8.08 4.13
C ALA A 130 -20.72 -7.28 5.41
N SER A 131 -21.04 -7.84 6.60
CA SER A 131 -20.71 -7.25 7.90
C SER A 131 -19.22 -7.05 8.13
N ASP A 132 -18.39 -8.00 7.68
CA ASP A 132 -16.95 -7.96 7.85
C ASP A 132 -16.31 -6.88 6.96
N TRP A 133 -16.86 -6.69 5.76
CA TRP A 133 -16.49 -5.60 4.87
C TRP A 133 -16.93 -4.25 5.41
N LEU A 134 -18.13 -4.17 5.99
CA LEU A 134 -18.63 -2.95 6.65
C LEU A 134 -17.78 -2.59 7.86
N GLU A 135 -17.31 -3.57 8.63
CA GLU A 135 -16.41 -3.32 9.75
C GLU A 135 -15.12 -2.62 9.31
N ALA A 136 -14.52 -3.09 8.20
CA ALA A 136 -13.33 -2.42 7.63
C ALA A 136 -13.64 -0.97 7.18
N VAL A 137 -14.81 -0.74 6.57
CA VAL A 137 -15.26 0.61 6.14
C VAL A 137 -15.53 1.49 7.37
N ASN A 138 -16.21 0.98 8.40
CA ASN A 138 -16.48 1.73 9.62
C ASN A 138 -15.19 2.13 10.34
N ARG A 139 -14.21 1.23 10.43
CA ARG A 139 -12.87 1.57 10.98
C ARG A 139 -12.19 2.66 10.17
N ALA A 140 -12.32 2.62 8.83
CA ALA A 140 -11.78 3.65 7.96
C ALA A 140 -12.45 5.02 8.21
N VAL A 141 -13.78 5.05 8.33
CA VAL A 141 -14.55 6.26 8.64
C VAL A 141 -14.19 6.81 10.01
N CYS A 142 -14.17 5.96 11.05
CA CYS A 142 -13.82 6.39 12.41
C CYS A 142 -12.38 6.93 12.51
N ARG A 143 -11.42 6.31 11.79
CA ARG A 143 -10.03 6.78 11.77
C ARG A 143 -9.86 8.12 11.06
N GLN A 144 -10.59 8.32 9.96
CA GLN A 144 -10.41 9.50 9.11
C GLN A 144 -11.30 10.68 9.55
N PHE A 145 -12.44 10.40 10.15
CA PHE A 145 -13.44 11.39 10.58
C PHE A 145 -13.83 11.18 12.06
N PRO A 146 -12.88 11.33 13.01
CA PRO A 146 -13.12 11.01 14.42
C PRO A 146 -14.17 11.92 15.06
N ASN A 147 -14.41 13.11 14.53
CA ASN A 147 -15.30 14.11 15.13
C ASN A 147 -16.70 14.14 14.53
N SER A 148 -16.90 13.66 13.31
CA SER A 148 -18.22 13.69 12.66
C SER A 148 -18.30 12.82 11.40
N ILE A 149 -19.28 11.91 11.39
CA ILE A 149 -19.67 11.15 10.18
C ILE A 149 -20.26 12.09 9.09
N ARG A 150 -20.83 13.24 9.48
CA ARG A 150 -21.38 14.23 8.53
C ARG A 150 -20.33 14.86 7.61
N GLU A 151 -19.06 14.77 7.97
CA GLU A 151 -17.97 15.22 7.11
C GLU A 151 -17.86 14.38 5.83
N THR A 152 -18.29 13.11 5.86
CA THR A 152 -18.29 12.24 4.67
C THR A 152 -19.25 12.71 3.61
N GLU A 153 -20.43 13.22 3.98
CA GLU A 153 -21.42 13.74 3.03
C GLU A 153 -20.94 14.98 2.27
N SER A 154 -20.17 15.84 2.93
CA SER A 154 -19.63 17.06 2.32
C SER A 154 -18.45 16.79 1.36
N LEU A 155 -17.79 15.64 1.48
CA LEU A 155 -16.56 15.32 0.76
C LEU A 155 -16.77 14.57 -0.56
N GLU A 156 -18.00 14.18 -0.89
CA GLU A 156 -18.30 13.36 -2.08
C GLU A 156 -17.41 12.11 -2.18
N LEU A 157 -17.24 11.41 -1.06
CA LEU A 157 -16.41 10.23 -0.96
C LEU A 157 -16.93 9.08 -1.84
N ASN A 158 -16.08 8.56 -2.71
CA ASN A 158 -16.36 7.41 -3.55
C ASN A 158 -15.61 6.18 -3.02
N LEU A 159 -16.29 5.04 -2.93
CA LEU A 159 -15.71 3.75 -2.54
C LEU A 159 -15.72 2.80 -3.74
N MET A 160 -14.54 2.47 -4.25
CA MET A 160 -14.38 1.51 -5.32
C MET A 160 -14.26 0.09 -4.77
N SER A 161 -15.03 -0.83 -5.33
CA SER A 161 -14.93 -2.26 -5.05
C SER A 161 -15.01 -3.08 -6.35
N ASP A 162 -14.76 -4.38 -6.24
CA ASP A 162 -15.16 -5.34 -7.27
C ASP A 162 -16.70 -5.55 -7.26
N ASN A 163 -17.18 -6.42 -8.14
CA ASN A 163 -18.59 -6.82 -8.21
C ASN A 163 -18.87 -8.09 -7.38
N GLY A 164 -18.14 -8.32 -6.32
CA GLY A 164 -18.32 -9.45 -5.41
C GLY A 164 -19.66 -9.41 -4.69
N SER A 165 -20.07 -10.54 -4.13
CA SER A 165 -21.36 -10.68 -3.44
C SER A 165 -21.46 -9.81 -2.17
N GLN A 166 -20.37 -9.52 -1.54
CA GLN A 166 -20.30 -8.71 -0.32
C GLN A 166 -20.59 -7.23 -0.60
N PRO A 167 -19.82 -6.53 -1.47
CA PRO A 167 -20.07 -5.12 -1.74
C PRO A 167 -21.35 -4.87 -2.55
N THR A 168 -21.90 -5.86 -3.24
CA THR A 168 -23.19 -5.75 -3.95
C THR A 168 -24.39 -6.15 -3.10
N SER A 169 -24.19 -6.56 -1.85
CA SER A 169 -25.29 -6.88 -0.94
C SER A 169 -26.10 -5.65 -0.54
N LEU A 170 -27.42 -5.83 -0.36
CA LEU A 170 -28.31 -4.73 0.04
C LEU A 170 -27.88 -4.09 1.36
N THR A 171 -27.41 -4.89 2.31
CA THR A 171 -26.91 -4.40 3.61
C THR A 171 -25.72 -3.47 3.40
N PHE A 172 -24.71 -3.92 2.65
CA PHE A 172 -23.52 -3.10 2.42
C PHE A 172 -23.86 -1.79 1.69
N MET A 173 -24.71 -1.86 0.66
CA MET A 173 -25.14 -0.68 -0.10
C MET A 173 -25.91 0.33 0.76
N ARG A 174 -26.81 -0.15 1.65
CA ARG A 174 -27.58 0.72 2.55
C ARG A 174 -26.69 1.43 3.56
N GLU A 175 -25.75 0.70 4.18
CA GLU A 175 -24.84 1.26 5.16
C GLU A 175 -23.85 2.26 4.52
N CYS A 176 -23.26 1.96 3.36
CA CYS A 176 -22.45 2.93 2.63
C CYS A 176 -23.22 4.23 2.34
N ARG A 177 -24.50 4.08 1.91
CA ARG A 177 -25.36 5.24 1.66
C ARG A 177 -25.67 6.03 2.92
N ALA A 178 -25.90 5.35 4.05
CA ALA A 178 -26.14 6.00 5.35
C ALA A 178 -24.90 6.76 5.85
N LEU A 179 -23.71 6.28 5.50
CA LEU A 179 -22.43 6.95 5.74
C LEU A 179 -22.12 8.07 4.74
N GLY A 180 -22.99 8.38 3.77
CA GLY A 180 -22.74 9.37 2.71
C GLY A 180 -21.70 8.93 1.67
N ILE A 181 -21.34 7.65 1.64
CA ILE A 181 -20.35 7.08 0.72
C ILE A 181 -21.03 6.67 -0.60
N ARG A 182 -20.50 7.17 -1.72
CA ARG A 182 -20.93 6.77 -3.07
C ARG A 182 -20.18 5.52 -3.49
N GLN A 183 -20.87 4.41 -3.68
CA GLN A 183 -20.27 3.20 -4.21
C GLN A 183 -20.00 3.30 -5.70
N ALA A 184 -18.80 2.84 -6.10
CA ALA A 184 -18.42 2.64 -7.48
C ALA A 184 -17.90 1.20 -7.66
N PHE A 185 -18.21 0.60 -8.78
CA PHE A 185 -17.81 -0.77 -9.09
C PHE A 185 -16.85 -0.80 -10.27
N THR A 186 -15.91 -1.73 -10.23
CA THR A 186 -15.05 -1.97 -11.38
C THR A 186 -15.90 -2.44 -12.57
N ALA A 187 -15.65 -1.87 -13.75
CA ALA A 187 -16.35 -2.36 -14.96
C ALA A 187 -15.99 -3.83 -15.20
N TYR A 188 -16.97 -4.59 -15.71
CA TYR A 188 -16.80 -6.00 -16.05
C TYR A 188 -15.57 -6.17 -16.96
N ALA A 189 -14.70 -7.10 -16.65
CA ALA A 189 -13.42 -7.33 -17.34
C ALA A 189 -12.40 -6.16 -17.33
N ASN A 190 -12.53 -5.18 -16.40
CA ASN A 190 -11.54 -4.12 -16.24
C ASN A 190 -10.71 -4.30 -14.94
N PRO A 191 -9.64 -5.10 -14.97
CA PRO A 191 -8.79 -5.33 -13.77
C PRO A 191 -8.03 -4.08 -13.31
N LYS A 192 -8.08 -2.98 -14.06
CA LYS A 192 -7.41 -1.73 -13.68
C LYS A 192 -8.23 -0.85 -12.74
N GLY A 193 -9.53 -1.15 -12.58
CA GLY A 193 -10.44 -0.32 -11.80
C GLY A 193 -10.04 -0.18 -10.33
N ASN A 194 -9.53 -1.27 -9.71
CA ASN A 194 -9.12 -1.30 -8.30
C ASN A 194 -7.61 -1.52 -8.10
N ALA A 195 -6.79 -1.20 -9.10
CA ALA A 195 -5.36 -1.52 -9.14
C ALA A 195 -4.54 -0.93 -7.98
N ASP A 196 -4.97 0.17 -7.34
CA ASP A 196 -4.30 0.74 -6.18
C ASP A 196 -4.48 -0.14 -4.95
N THR A 197 -5.71 -0.63 -4.73
CA THR A 197 -6.04 -1.52 -3.61
C THR A 197 -5.45 -2.92 -3.83
N GLU A 198 -5.52 -3.46 -5.05
CA GLU A 198 -4.84 -4.73 -5.40
C GLU A 198 -3.33 -4.66 -5.13
N ARG A 199 -2.70 -3.52 -5.45
CA ARG A 199 -1.29 -3.32 -5.16
C ARG A 199 -0.99 -3.22 -3.66
N LEU A 200 -1.88 -2.60 -2.89
CA LEU A 200 -1.78 -2.59 -1.43
C LEU A 200 -1.87 -4.00 -0.86
N ILE A 201 -2.87 -4.78 -1.27
CA ILE A 201 -3.03 -6.18 -0.85
C ILE A 201 -1.77 -6.99 -1.16
N ARG A 202 -1.19 -6.80 -2.34
CA ARG A 202 0.08 -7.45 -2.66
C ARG A 202 1.20 -7.02 -1.71
N THR A 203 1.29 -5.75 -1.36
CA THR A 203 2.28 -5.26 -0.39
C THR A 203 2.06 -5.89 0.99
N ILE A 204 0.81 -5.95 1.47
CA ILE A 204 0.47 -6.62 2.74
C ILE A 204 0.87 -8.10 2.70
N LYS A 205 0.64 -8.80 1.60
CA LYS A 205 1.07 -10.19 1.45
C LYS A 205 2.59 -10.34 1.52
N GLU A 206 3.32 -9.50 0.81
CA GLU A 206 4.78 -9.53 0.73
C GLU A 206 5.46 -9.12 2.04
N GLU A 207 4.87 -8.17 2.80
CA GLU A 207 5.49 -7.57 3.98
C GLU A 207 4.96 -8.15 5.31
N LEU A 208 3.83 -8.84 5.28
CA LEU A 208 3.22 -9.42 6.47
C LEU A 208 2.84 -10.89 6.28
N CYS A 209 1.92 -11.18 5.32
CA CYS A 209 1.26 -12.48 5.30
C CYS A 209 2.19 -13.64 4.93
N TRP A 210 3.16 -13.43 4.04
CA TRP A 210 4.06 -14.48 3.52
C TRP A 210 5.38 -14.61 4.26
N LEU A 211 5.61 -13.79 5.28
CA LEU A 211 6.88 -13.82 6.02
C LEU A 211 6.91 -14.91 7.08
N ARG A 212 5.74 -15.41 7.50
CA ARG A 212 5.63 -16.45 8.52
C ARG A 212 4.34 -17.25 8.39
N GLU A 213 4.26 -18.37 9.10
CA GLU A 213 3.01 -19.11 9.33
C GLU A 213 2.19 -18.45 10.43
N TRP A 214 0.88 -18.55 10.33
CA TRP A 214 -0.10 -17.95 11.26
C TRP A 214 -0.78 -19.04 12.08
N SER A 215 -0.77 -18.90 13.39
CA SER A 215 -1.41 -19.87 14.27
C SER A 215 -2.92 -19.72 14.27
N SER A 216 -3.43 -18.48 14.33
CA SER A 216 -4.87 -18.19 14.40
C SER A 216 -5.24 -16.93 13.59
N VAL A 217 -6.56 -16.74 13.45
CA VAL A 217 -7.15 -15.53 12.85
C VAL A 217 -6.87 -14.32 13.73
N GLU A 218 -6.92 -14.47 15.05
CA GLU A 218 -6.67 -13.42 16.04
C GLU A 218 -5.23 -12.93 16.00
N GLU A 219 -4.26 -13.85 15.87
CA GLU A 219 -2.85 -13.48 15.71
C GLU A 219 -2.66 -12.60 14.47
N LEU A 220 -3.22 -13.02 13.34
CA LEU A 220 -3.15 -12.23 12.12
C LEU A 220 -3.84 -10.86 12.28
N ALA A 221 -4.96 -10.79 13.00
CA ALA A 221 -5.68 -9.54 13.24
C ALA A 221 -4.83 -8.55 14.04
N ILE A 222 -4.20 -9.00 15.12
CA ILE A 222 -3.32 -8.18 15.97
C ILE A 222 -2.14 -7.64 15.16
N GLU A 223 -1.50 -8.51 14.39
CA GLU A 223 -0.34 -8.10 13.58
C GLU A 223 -0.74 -7.20 12.39
N MET A 224 -1.95 -7.37 11.87
CA MET A 224 -2.46 -6.47 10.84
C MET A 224 -2.67 -5.04 11.38
N GLU A 225 -3.16 -4.86 12.61
CA GLU A 225 -3.28 -3.52 13.22
C GLU A 225 -1.89 -2.86 13.38
N LYS A 226 -0.90 -3.59 13.87
CA LYS A 226 0.48 -3.10 13.94
C LYS A 226 1.03 -2.76 12.57
N PHE A 227 0.73 -3.58 11.56
CA PHE A 227 1.14 -3.32 10.19
C PHE A 227 0.50 -2.06 9.61
N VAL A 228 -0.76 -1.77 9.92
CA VAL A 228 -1.44 -0.52 9.51
C VAL A 228 -0.70 0.70 10.05
N GLU A 229 -0.30 0.68 11.32
CA GLU A 229 0.46 1.77 11.94
C GLU A 229 1.83 1.93 11.28
N TYR A 230 2.59 0.84 11.19
CA TYR A 230 3.89 0.82 10.51
C TYR A 230 3.79 1.33 9.07
N PHE A 231 2.81 0.85 8.29
CA PHE A 231 2.63 1.25 6.90
C PHE A 231 2.35 2.74 6.76
N ASN A 232 1.48 3.28 7.60
CA ASN A 232 1.09 4.69 7.53
C ASN A 232 2.19 5.64 8.02
N GLU A 233 3.03 5.22 8.98
CA GLU A 233 4.02 6.07 9.64
C GLU A 233 5.45 5.91 9.13
N GLN A 234 5.81 4.71 8.64
CA GLN A 234 7.21 4.40 8.36
C GLN A 234 7.46 3.90 6.93
N TYR A 235 6.41 3.37 6.26
CA TYR A 235 6.58 2.77 4.94
C TYR A 235 6.72 3.83 3.84
N LEU A 236 7.89 3.85 3.16
CA LEU A 236 8.17 4.81 2.10
C LEU A 236 7.53 4.40 0.78
N HIS A 237 6.59 5.22 0.29
CA HIS A 237 5.81 4.91 -0.90
C HIS A 237 6.29 5.69 -2.13
N SER A 238 6.74 4.99 -3.19
CA SER A 238 7.32 5.61 -4.38
C SER A 238 6.35 6.50 -5.17
N ALA A 239 5.04 6.21 -5.13
CA ALA A 239 4.03 7.00 -5.85
C ALA A 239 3.78 8.38 -5.24
N ILE A 240 4.16 8.58 -3.97
CA ILE A 240 4.04 9.85 -3.24
C ILE A 240 5.42 10.44 -2.89
N GLY A 241 6.41 10.17 -3.74
CA GLY A 241 7.74 10.76 -3.63
C GLY A 241 8.62 10.19 -2.52
N TYR A 242 8.41 8.93 -2.13
CA TYR A 242 9.09 8.26 -1.02
C TYR A 242 8.87 8.92 0.34
N LYS A 243 7.68 9.46 0.53
CA LYS A 243 7.15 9.85 1.84
C LYS A 243 6.32 8.72 2.42
N THR A 244 6.09 8.78 3.72
CA THR A 244 5.07 7.93 4.34
C THR A 244 3.67 8.47 4.02
N PRO A 245 2.62 7.64 4.06
CA PRO A 245 1.25 8.11 3.89
C PRO A 245 0.85 9.25 4.81
N ASN A 246 1.22 9.18 6.10
CA ASN A 246 0.93 10.22 7.08
C ASN A 246 1.69 11.54 6.79
N GLU A 247 2.99 11.47 6.44
CA GLU A 247 3.76 12.66 6.04
C GLU A 247 3.17 13.34 4.83
N PHE A 248 2.75 12.56 3.82
CA PHE A 248 2.17 13.10 2.59
C PHE A 248 0.83 13.77 2.84
N GLU A 249 -0.07 13.14 3.62
CA GLU A 249 -1.36 13.71 4.01
C GLU A 249 -1.17 15.01 4.79
N ASN A 250 -0.32 15.01 5.82
CA ASN A 250 -0.03 16.17 6.64
C ASN A 250 0.54 17.35 5.83
N GLN A 251 1.42 17.07 4.87
CA GLN A 251 1.94 18.10 3.99
C GLN A 251 0.86 18.69 3.08
N TRP A 252 -0.02 17.85 2.54
CA TRP A 252 -1.14 18.30 1.71
C TRP A 252 -2.09 19.20 2.51
N LEU A 253 -2.44 18.79 3.73
CA LEU A 253 -3.31 19.57 4.63
C LEU A 253 -2.70 20.95 4.94
N LYS A 254 -1.42 21.01 5.31
CA LYS A 254 -0.71 22.27 5.57
C LYS A 254 -0.73 23.21 4.36
N ASN A 255 -0.40 22.70 3.18
CA ASN A 255 -0.36 23.49 1.95
C ASN A 255 -1.75 24.08 1.59
N ASN A 256 -2.83 23.33 1.84
CA ASN A 256 -4.18 23.78 1.50
C ASN A 256 -4.84 24.65 2.59
N GLN A 257 -4.36 24.58 3.84
CA GLN A 257 -4.77 25.55 4.88
C GLN A 257 -4.17 26.93 4.62
N THR A 258 -2.91 27.00 4.24
CA THR A 258 -2.22 28.26 3.91
C THR A 258 -2.85 28.97 2.72
N THR A 259 -3.34 28.22 1.72
CA THR A 259 -4.02 28.78 0.55
C THR A 259 -5.39 29.38 0.90
N ARG A 260 -6.14 28.78 1.85
CA ARG A 260 -7.43 29.30 2.31
C ARG A 260 -7.30 30.57 3.15
N SER A 261 -6.24 30.70 3.95
CA SER A 261 -5.99 31.91 4.75
C SER A 261 -5.41 33.07 3.93
N ALA A 262 -4.85 32.81 2.75
CA ALA A 262 -4.34 33.85 1.84
C ALA A 262 -5.40 34.42 0.88
N THR A 263 -6.59 33.81 0.80
CA THR A 263 -7.71 34.20 -0.07
C THR A 263 -8.90 34.74 0.72
N ALA A 264 -8.82 34.81 2.03
CA ALA A 264 -9.79 35.46 2.95
C ALA A 264 -9.23 36.79 3.45
#